data_3d996e4aad1947fdec68c6cf8047d7bc
#
_entry.id   3d996e4aad1947fdec68c6cf8047d7bc
#
_cell.length_a   1.000
_cell.length_b   1.000
_cell.length_c   1.000
_cell.angle_alpha   90.00
_cell.angle_beta   90.00
_cell.angle_gamma   90.00
#
_symmetry.space_group_name_H-M   'P 1'
#
loop_
_entity.id
_entity.type
_entity.pdbx_description
1 polymer ?
#
loop_
_entity_poly.entity_id
_entity_poly.type
_entity_poly.pdbx_seq_one_letter_code
_entity_poly.pdbx_strand_id
1 'polypeptide(L)'
;SSNYTLTLPANNGSANEVLSTDGSGVLSWTSTALTVTNRTAADNSTYYITMSDGTTGTEDTLSVADGSRLNFVPNPGRLTTAELRATASTASSSTSSGALVVTGGVGVGGQITAVSIVETSSIALKENINPIENALASILNLRGVTYDRLDNNEHESGLIAEWTEEVLPELVTRDTNDDVVGIKYTKLTAYLIEAIKSLKTEIDELKNK
;
A
#
# COMPACT_ATOMS: atom_id res chain seq x y z
N SER A 1 -31.29 56.55 18.52
CA SER A 1 -31.38 55.07 18.52
C SER A 1 -32.46 54.70 17.52
N SER A 2 -32.12 53.91 16.52
CA SER A 2 -33.10 53.34 15.61
C SER A 2 -33.73 52.11 16.23
N ASN A 3 -35.05 52.10 16.33
CA ASN A 3 -35.79 50.93 16.75
C ASN A 3 -35.84 49.93 15.57
N TYR A 4 -35.60 48.67 15.82
CA TYR A 4 -35.83 47.60 14.87
C TYR A 4 -36.74 46.54 15.52
N THR A 5 -37.46 45.80 14.69
CA THR A 5 -38.37 44.76 15.13
C THR A 5 -37.73 43.40 14.83
N LEU A 6 -37.70 42.51 15.83
CA LEU A 6 -37.35 41.12 15.66
C LEU A 6 -38.61 40.26 15.69
N THR A 7 -38.76 39.39 14.70
CA THR A 7 -39.83 38.40 14.66
C THR A 7 -39.30 37.08 15.19
N LEU A 8 -39.86 36.62 16.30
CA LEU A 8 -39.49 35.35 16.92
C LEU A 8 -40.18 34.18 16.20
N PRO A 9 -39.54 32.98 16.16
CA PRO A 9 -40.19 31.77 15.69
C PRO A 9 -41.46 31.44 16.48
N ALA A 10 -42.45 30.80 15.89
CA ALA A 10 -43.71 30.44 16.50
C ALA A 10 -43.64 29.25 17.47
N ASN A 11 -42.47 28.57 17.55
CA ASN A 11 -42.23 27.42 18.42
C ASN A 11 -40.98 27.60 19.27
N ASN A 12 -40.77 26.67 20.21
CA ASN A 12 -39.63 26.71 21.15
C ASN A 12 -38.32 26.15 20.61
N GLY A 13 -38.28 25.68 19.34
CA GLY A 13 -37.16 24.93 18.79
C GLY A 13 -37.03 23.52 19.35
N SER A 14 -36.03 22.82 18.87
CA SER A 14 -35.65 21.49 19.33
C SER A 14 -34.31 21.52 20.07
N ALA A 15 -33.95 20.44 20.76
CA ALA A 15 -32.64 20.32 21.38
C ALA A 15 -31.52 20.44 20.31
N ASN A 16 -30.44 21.18 20.64
CA ASN A 16 -29.32 21.47 19.75
C ASN A 16 -29.63 22.40 18.56
N GLU A 17 -30.70 23.18 18.64
CA GLU A 17 -30.94 24.28 17.71
C GLU A 17 -30.52 25.61 18.35
N VAL A 18 -30.06 26.53 17.52
CA VAL A 18 -29.75 27.92 17.89
C VAL A 18 -30.67 28.87 17.15
N LEU A 19 -30.95 30.00 17.80
CA LEU A 19 -31.72 31.06 17.19
C LEU A 19 -30.83 31.83 16.21
N SER A 20 -31.16 31.79 14.93
CA SER A 20 -30.42 32.44 13.85
C SER A 20 -31.28 33.54 13.21
N THR A 21 -30.62 34.55 12.60
CA THR A 21 -31.28 35.61 11.86
C THR A 21 -31.02 35.48 10.37
N ASP A 22 -32.01 35.84 9.56
CA ASP A 22 -31.90 35.98 8.09
C ASP A 22 -31.30 37.34 7.65
N GLY A 23 -30.94 38.21 8.61
CA GLY A 23 -30.44 39.57 8.36
C GLY A 23 -31.51 40.61 8.11
N SER A 24 -32.78 40.24 8.00
CA SER A 24 -33.93 41.18 7.82
C SER A 24 -34.79 41.34 9.08
N GLY A 25 -34.39 40.72 10.18
CA GLY A 25 -35.09 40.79 11.48
C GLY A 25 -35.99 39.61 11.76
N VAL A 26 -36.06 38.63 10.89
CA VAL A 26 -36.75 37.35 11.15
C VAL A 26 -35.77 36.38 11.81
N LEU A 27 -36.20 35.75 12.89
CA LEU A 27 -35.44 34.73 13.62
C LEU A 27 -36.04 33.34 13.36
N SER A 28 -35.17 32.35 13.21
CA SER A 28 -35.55 30.96 13.04
C SER A 28 -34.65 30.05 13.86
N TRP A 29 -35.14 28.87 14.22
CA TRP A 29 -34.32 27.84 14.84
C TRP A 29 -33.50 27.11 13.76
N THR A 30 -32.20 27.00 13.99
CA THR A 30 -31.27 26.35 13.04
C THR A 30 -30.45 25.31 13.82
N SER A 31 -30.34 24.11 13.28
CA SER A 31 -29.51 23.07 13.88
C SER A 31 -28.04 23.51 13.89
N THR A 32 -27.37 23.32 15.02
CA THR A 32 -25.90 23.49 15.15
C THR A 32 -25.13 22.30 14.63
N ALA A 33 -25.81 21.24 14.17
CA ALA A 33 -25.14 20.11 13.55
C ALA A 33 -24.32 20.58 12.33
N LEU A 34 -23.04 20.35 12.37
CA LEU A 34 -22.17 20.58 11.23
C LEU A 34 -22.60 19.63 10.10
N THR A 35 -23.37 20.16 9.17
CA THR A 35 -23.75 19.38 7.98
C THR A 35 -22.60 19.44 6.99
N VAL A 36 -21.79 18.39 6.92
CA VAL A 36 -20.88 18.19 5.80
C VAL A 36 -21.73 17.86 4.59
N THR A 37 -21.97 18.84 3.75
CA THR A 37 -22.72 18.63 2.50
C THR A 37 -21.88 17.75 1.60
N ASN A 38 -22.33 16.52 1.34
CA ASN A 38 -21.73 15.65 0.35
C ASN A 38 -21.92 16.30 -1.03
N ARG A 39 -20.86 16.89 -1.59
CA ARG A 39 -20.86 17.34 -2.97
C ARG A 39 -20.51 16.16 -3.86
N THR A 40 -21.43 15.73 -4.66
CA THR A 40 -21.14 14.95 -5.87
C THR A 40 -20.47 15.88 -6.87
N ALA A 41 -19.15 16.08 -6.74
CA ALA A 41 -18.41 16.89 -7.68
C ALA A 41 -17.83 15.98 -8.76
N ALA A 42 -18.24 16.26 -9.99
CA ALA A 42 -17.59 15.76 -11.20
C ALA A 42 -16.39 16.64 -11.60
N ASP A 43 -15.84 17.40 -10.67
CA ASP A 43 -14.73 18.33 -10.91
C ASP A 43 -13.41 17.77 -10.34
N ASN A 44 -12.29 18.12 -10.97
CA ASN A 44 -10.95 17.77 -10.52
C ASN A 44 -10.45 18.69 -9.38
N SER A 45 -11.34 19.26 -8.58
CA SER A 45 -10.99 20.17 -7.49
C SER A 45 -10.42 19.41 -6.31
N THR A 46 -9.37 19.96 -5.71
CA THR A 46 -8.77 19.43 -4.47
C THR A 46 -9.62 19.89 -3.28
N TYR A 47 -10.11 18.95 -2.51
CA TYR A 47 -10.85 19.22 -1.27
C TYR A 47 -9.95 18.95 -0.07
N TYR A 48 -9.94 19.91 0.87
CA TYR A 48 -9.23 19.76 2.14
C TYR A 48 -10.25 19.40 3.23
N ILE A 49 -9.98 18.34 3.99
CA ILE A 49 -10.69 18.09 5.23
C ILE A 49 -10.03 18.97 6.28
N THR A 50 -10.64 20.10 6.58
CA THR A 50 -10.19 20.99 7.67
C THR A 50 -10.85 20.53 8.96
N MET A 51 -10.07 20.23 9.96
CA MET A 51 -10.53 19.84 11.28
C MET A 51 -9.91 20.81 12.28
N SER A 52 -10.75 21.44 13.09
CA SER A 52 -10.31 22.33 14.15
C SER A 52 -10.94 21.85 15.45
N ASP A 53 -10.13 21.60 16.45
CA ASP A 53 -10.58 21.32 17.82
C ASP A 53 -10.85 22.59 18.61
N GLY A 54 -10.65 23.75 18.02
CA GLY A 54 -10.89 25.06 18.61
C GLY A 54 -9.84 25.50 19.63
N THR A 55 -8.75 24.79 19.79
CA THR A 55 -7.61 25.18 20.64
C THR A 55 -6.45 25.68 19.80
N THR A 56 -6.06 26.93 20.03
CA THR A 56 -4.93 27.55 19.36
C THR A 56 -3.62 26.91 19.80
N GLY A 57 -2.95 26.18 18.92
CA GLY A 57 -1.53 25.84 19.07
C GLY A 57 -1.15 24.38 19.23
N THR A 58 -2.07 23.44 19.04
CA THR A 58 -1.78 22.01 18.94
C THR A 58 -2.22 21.47 17.59
N GLU A 59 -1.51 20.48 17.08
CA GLU A 59 -1.80 19.85 15.79
C GLU A 59 -3.24 19.33 15.76
N ASP A 60 -4.02 19.77 14.76
CA ASP A 60 -5.37 19.28 14.53
C ASP A 60 -5.32 17.81 14.14
N THR A 61 -5.70 16.94 15.07
CA THR A 61 -5.80 15.50 14.81
C THR A 61 -7.22 15.13 14.46
N LEU A 62 -7.42 14.44 13.34
CA LEU A 62 -8.67 13.73 13.08
C LEU A 62 -8.78 12.59 14.10
N SER A 63 -9.44 12.83 15.20
CA SER A 63 -9.80 11.78 16.14
C SER A 63 -11.18 11.23 15.78
N VAL A 64 -11.21 10.00 15.25
CA VAL A 64 -12.44 9.22 15.14
C VAL A 64 -12.57 8.39 16.42
N ALA A 65 -13.41 8.87 17.33
CA ALA A 65 -13.74 8.12 18.54
C ALA A 65 -14.49 6.84 18.17
N ASP A 66 -14.26 5.78 18.95
CA ASP A 66 -15.07 4.56 18.96
C ASP A 66 -14.97 3.66 17.71
N GLY A 67 -13.76 3.26 17.35
CA GLY A 67 -13.56 2.20 16.34
C GLY A 67 -14.05 2.55 14.92
N SER A 68 -14.44 3.79 14.70
CA SER A 68 -14.91 4.29 13.41
C SER A 68 -13.77 4.38 12.41
N ARG A 69 -14.07 3.99 11.18
CA ARG A 69 -13.09 3.92 10.08
C ARG A 69 -13.09 5.26 9.34
N LEU A 70 -11.89 5.79 9.04
CA LEU A 70 -11.78 6.78 7.99
C LEU A 70 -12.07 6.05 6.64
N ASN A 71 -13.29 6.25 6.15
CA ASN A 71 -13.75 5.61 4.93
C ASN A 71 -13.75 6.62 3.79
N PHE A 72 -12.77 6.53 2.89
CA PHE A 72 -12.81 7.25 1.63
C PHE A 72 -13.46 6.36 0.59
N VAL A 73 -14.64 6.75 0.12
CA VAL A 73 -15.32 6.11 -1.01
C VAL A 73 -15.56 7.13 -2.11
N PRO A 74 -14.54 7.53 -2.85
CA PRO A 74 -14.72 8.11 -4.16
C PRO A 74 -14.27 7.13 -5.23
N ASN A 75 -14.86 7.19 -6.38
CA ASN A 75 -14.54 6.38 -7.56
C ASN A 75 -13.58 7.16 -8.49
N PRO A 76 -12.36 6.65 -8.78
CA PRO A 76 -11.57 5.62 -8.11
C PRO A 76 -10.91 6.17 -6.85
N GLY A 77 -11.07 5.47 -5.73
CA GLY A 77 -10.53 5.89 -4.43
C GLY A 77 -9.00 6.01 -4.43
N ARG A 78 -8.49 7.23 -4.36
CA ARG A 78 -7.06 7.48 -4.20
C ARG A 78 -6.83 8.34 -2.97
N LEU A 79 -5.94 7.91 -2.08
CA LEU A 79 -5.34 8.74 -1.05
C LEU A 79 -3.99 9.24 -1.56
N THR A 80 -3.83 10.56 -1.71
CA THR A 80 -2.55 11.19 -2.04
C THR A 80 -2.07 11.95 -0.82
N THR A 81 -0.88 11.62 -0.35
CA THR A 81 -0.25 12.27 0.81
C THR A 81 1.26 12.36 0.57
N ALA A 82 1.90 13.35 1.17
CA ALA A 82 3.36 13.47 1.16
C ALA A 82 4.03 12.36 2.00
N GLU A 83 3.39 11.96 3.12
CA GLU A 83 3.82 10.89 4.00
C GLU A 83 2.60 10.13 4.50
N LEU A 84 2.68 8.80 4.52
CA LEU A 84 1.72 7.93 5.20
C LEU A 84 2.44 7.17 6.31
N ARG A 85 2.08 7.44 7.57
CA ARG A 85 2.69 6.82 8.74
C ARG A 85 1.70 5.95 9.49
N ALA A 86 1.94 4.64 9.51
CA ALA A 86 1.24 3.70 10.38
C ALA A 86 2.09 3.44 11.62
N THR A 87 1.62 3.88 12.80
CA THR A 87 2.38 3.81 14.07
C THR A 87 1.97 2.68 14.98
N ALA A 88 0.96 1.89 14.59
CA ALA A 88 0.54 0.73 15.37
C ALA A 88 1.66 -0.31 15.44
N SER A 89 1.88 -0.88 16.63
CA SER A 89 2.88 -1.93 16.87
C SER A 89 2.34 -3.35 16.61
N THR A 90 1.25 -3.47 15.86
CA THR A 90 0.64 -4.76 15.54
C THR A 90 1.57 -5.57 14.66
N ALA A 91 2.02 -6.72 15.15
CA ALA A 91 2.86 -7.63 14.38
C ALA A 91 2.06 -8.26 13.23
N SER A 92 2.72 -8.42 12.07
CA SER A 92 2.16 -9.19 10.97
C SER A 92 2.52 -10.67 11.14
N SER A 93 1.49 -11.50 11.26
CA SER A 93 1.62 -12.96 11.30
C SER A 93 0.94 -13.65 10.11
N SER A 94 0.24 -12.88 9.29
CA SER A 94 -0.49 -13.35 8.11
C SER A 94 -0.72 -12.17 7.14
N THR A 95 -1.25 -12.45 5.96
CA THR A 95 -1.63 -11.43 4.98
C THR A 95 -2.82 -10.56 5.41
N SER A 96 -3.48 -10.90 6.53
CA SER A 96 -4.62 -10.18 7.10
C SER A 96 -4.31 -9.50 8.43
N SER A 97 -3.05 -9.46 8.86
CA SER A 97 -2.61 -8.87 10.13
C SER A 97 -1.42 -7.94 9.92
N GLY A 98 -1.28 -6.93 10.81
CA GLY A 98 -0.22 -5.93 10.75
C GLY A 98 -0.74 -4.51 10.90
N ALA A 99 0.16 -3.54 11.06
CA ALA A 99 -0.19 -2.13 11.11
C ALA A 99 -0.67 -1.59 9.76
N LEU A 100 -0.25 -2.22 8.67
CA LEU A 100 -0.73 -1.96 7.31
C LEU A 100 -1.10 -3.30 6.67
N VAL A 101 -2.32 -3.42 6.19
CA VAL A 101 -2.83 -4.59 5.47
C VAL A 101 -3.24 -4.16 4.07
N VAL A 102 -2.62 -4.77 3.05
CA VAL A 102 -2.90 -4.52 1.64
C VAL A 102 -3.37 -5.82 0.99
N THR A 103 -4.60 -5.84 0.49
CA THR A 103 -5.20 -7.02 -0.13
C THR A 103 -4.68 -7.28 -1.55
N GLY A 104 -4.26 -6.22 -2.22
CA GLY A 104 -3.65 -6.28 -3.56
C GLY A 104 -2.13 -6.18 -3.52
N GLY A 105 -1.54 -5.86 -4.65
CA GLY A 105 -0.11 -5.60 -4.75
C GLY A 105 0.30 -4.23 -4.20
N VAL A 106 1.57 -4.08 -3.89
CA VAL A 106 2.20 -2.81 -3.52
C VAL A 106 3.26 -2.48 -4.56
N GLY A 107 3.08 -1.35 -5.27
CA GLY A 107 4.11 -0.78 -6.14
C GLY A 107 4.95 0.21 -5.36
N VAL A 108 6.27 0.04 -5.38
CA VAL A 108 7.23 0.92 -4.70
C VAL A 108 8.25 1.40 -5.73
N GLY A 109 8.30 2.72 -5.95
CA GLY A 109 9.25 3.33 -6.90
C GLY A 109 10.65 3.55 -6.34
N GLY A 110 10.87 3.23 -5.07
CA GLY A 110 12.16 3.37 -4.39
C GLY A 110 12.53 2.14 -3.59
N GLN A 111 13.42 2.30 -2.64
CA GLN A 111 13.91 1.21 -1.78
C GLN A 111 12.86 0.81 -0.72
N ILE A 112 12.79 -0.49 -0.41
CA ILE A 112 12.11 -1.02 0.77
C ILE A 112 13.16 -1.38 1.82
N THR A 113 13.09 -0.74 3.00
CA THR A 113 13.92 -1.10 4.15
C THR A 113 13.05 -1.79 5.20
N ALA A 114 13.36 -3.03 5.52
CA ALA A 114 12.63 -3.83 6.50
C ALA A 114 13.60 -4.63 7.37
N VAL A 115 13.24 -4.87 8.63
CA VAL A 115 14.01 -5.76 9.53
C VAL A 115 13.94 -7.20 9.02
N SER A 116 12.81 -7.61 8.45
CA SER A 116 12.58 -8.96 7.91
C SER A 116 11.51 -8.93 6.82
N ILE A 117 11.69 -9.77 5.82
CA ILE A 117 10.67 -10.06 4.80
C ILE A 117 10.36 -11.56 4.91
N VAL A 118 9.08 -11.91 5.12
CA VAL A 118 8.61 -13.28 5.21
C VAL A 118 7.68 -13.58 4.05
N GLU A 119 8.03 -14.56 3.23
CA GLU A 119 7.15 -15.07 2.16
C GLU A 119 6.33 -16.26 2.66
N THR A 120 5.03 -16.24 2.40
CA THR A 120 4.15 -17.36 2.72
C THR A 120 4.52 -18.58 1.89
N SER A 121 4.84 -19.70 2.54
CA SER A 121 5.34 -20.92 1.87
C SER A 121 4.83 -22.23 2.49
N SER A 122 3.62 -22.19 3.10
CA SER A 122 3.00 -23.39 3.68
C SER A 122 2.68 -24.43 2.60
N ILE A 123 2.85 -25.71 2.94
CA ILE A 123 2.43 -26.84 2.09
C ILE A 123 0.93 -26.83 1.79
N ALA A 124 0.12 -26.28 2.70
CA ALA A 124 -1.33 -26.15 2.52
C ALA A 124 -1.75 -25.23 1.35
N LEU A 125 -0.80 -24.46 0.82
CA LEU A 125 -1.00 -23.54 -0.32
C LEU A 125 -0.37 -24.08 -1.62
N LYS A 126 0.02 -25.35 -1.66
CA LYS A 126 0.78 -25.93 -2.76
C LYS A 126 0.21 -27.28 -3.17
N GLU A 127 0.24 -27.55 -4.45
CA GLU A 127 -0.09 -28.83 -5.05
C GLU A 127 0.99 -29.22 -6.08
N ASN A 128 0.96 -30.44 -6.59
CA ASN A 128 1.89 -30.92 -7.61
C ASN A 128 3.38 -30.68 -7.26
N ILE A 129 3.75 -31.00 -6.02
CA ILE A 129 5.09 -30.78 -5.49
C ILE A 129 6.04 -31.81 -6.11
N ASN A 130 6.94 -31.36 -6.96
CA ASN A 130 7.95 -32.19 -7.62
C ASN A 130 9.35 -31.63 -7.33
N PRO A 131 10.38 -32.50 -7.35
CA PRO A 131 11.78 -32.06 -7.34
C PRO A 131 12.09 -31.12 -8.50
N ILE A 132 13.02 -30.18 -8.29
CA ILE A 132 13.56 -29.36 -9.35
C ILE A 132 14.64 -30.19 -10.09
N GLU A 133 14.36 -30.52 -11.33
CA GLU A 133 15.31 -31.26 -12.17
C GLU A 133 16.26 -30.31 -12.90
N ASN A 134 17.45 -30.82 -13.27
CA ASN A 134 18.46 -30.09 -14.05
C ASN A 134 18.89 -28.73 -13.44
N ALA A 135 18.74 -28.55 -12.13
CA ALA A 135 19.01 -27.29 -11.45
C ALA A 135 20.45 -26.81 -11.65
N LEU A 136 21.46 -27.72 -11.60
CA LEU A 136 22.86 -27.37 -11.81
C LEU A 136 23.09 -26.81 -13.23
N ALA A 137 22.57 -27.49 -14.25
CA ALA A 137 22.70 -27.03 -15.64
C ALA A 137 22.02 -25.66 -15.84
N SER A 138 20.83 -25.45 -15.26
CA SER A 138 20.13 -24.16 -15.31
C SER A 138 20.95 -23.05 -14.67
N ILE A 139 21.46 -23.26 -13.45
CA ILE A 139 22.27 -22.26 -12.74
C ILE A 139 23.56 -21.93 -13.51
N LEU A 140 24.23 -22.93 -14.10
CA LEU A 140 25.45 -22.71 -14.88
C LEU A 140 25.21 -21.92 -16.18
N ASN A 141 23.99 -21.91 -16.70
CA ASN A 141 23.61 -21.13 -17.87
C ASN A 141 23.16 -19.69 -17.55
N LEU A 142 22.86 -19.36 -16.28
CA LEU A 142 22.59 -17.99 -15.88
C LEU A 142 23.85 -17.14 -15.92
N ARG A 143 23.67 -15.85 -16.22
CA ARG A 143 24.77 -14.88 -16.37
C ARG A 143 24.64 -13.77 -15.32
N GLY A 144 25.49 -13.81 -14.30
CA GLY A 144 25.66 -12.68 -13.37
C GLY A 144 26.46 -11.57 -14.06
N VAL A 145 26.00 -10.34 -13.95
CA VAL A 145 26.62 -9.17 -14.57
C VAL A 145 26.66 -7.99 -13.60
N THR A 146 27.52 -7.03 -13.91
CA THR A 146 27.44 -5.68 -13.32
C THR A 146 26.91 -4.71 -14.36
N TYR A 147 26.19 -3.69 -13.94
CA TYR A 147 25.57 -2.68 -14.81
C TYR A 147 25.42 -1.36 -14.08
N ASP A 148 25.26 -0.28 -14.83
CA ASP A 148 24.84 1.00 -14.31
C ASP A 148 23.36 1.21 -14.65
N ARG A 149 22.58 1.58 -13.66
CA ARG A 149 21.15 1.87 -13.86
C ARG A 149 20.97 3.18 -14.62
N LEU A 150 20.04 3.19 -15.57
CA LEU A 150 19.76 4.39 -16.37
C LEU A 150 18.90 5.43 -15.64
N ASP A 151 18.17 5.03 -14.61
CA ASP A 151 17.25 5.89 -13.86
C ASP A 151 17.93 6.69 -12.74
N ASN A 152 19.02 6.20 -12.16
CA ASN A 152 19.72 6.84 -11.04
C ASN A 152 21.26 6.82 -11.17
N ASN A 153 21.82 6.19 -12.22
CA ASN A 153 23.26 5.97 -12.45
C ASN A 153 23.97 5.20 -11.32
N GLU A 154 23.25 4.39 -10.54
CA GLU A 154 23.86 3.53 -9.53
C GLU A 154 24.50 2.30 -10.19
N HIS A 155 25.70 1.93 -9.70
CA HIS A 155 26.39 0.72 -10.12
C HIS A 155 25.91 -0.47 -9.31
N GLU A 156 25.36 -1.48 -9.98
CA GLU A 156 24.78 -2.66 -9.35
C GLU A 156 25.31 -3.95 -9.98
N SER A 157 25.00 -5.06 -9.35
CA SER A 157 25.20 -6.41 -9.89
C SER A 157 23.94 -7.24 -9.79
N GLY A 158 23.70 -8.08 -10.77
CA GLY A 158 22.51 -8.93 -10.78
C GLY A 158 22.40 -9.75 -12.05
N LEU A 159 21.20 -10.18 -12.35
CA LEU A 159 20.83 -10.88 -13.58
C LEU A 159 20.02 -9.94 -14.48
N ILE A 160 20.06 -10.15 -15.78
CA ILE A 160 19.17 -9.49 -16.74
C ILE A 160 17.93 -10.36 -16.94
N ALA A 161 16.75 -9.76 -16.84
CA ALA A 161 15.49 -10.49 -16.81
C ALA A 161 15.23 -11.25 -18.12
N GLU A 162 15.51 -10.65 -19.28
CA GLU A 162 15.36 -11.25 -20.60
C GLU A 162 16.30 -12.45 -20.78
N TRP A 163 17.54 -12.38 -20.30
CA TRP A 163 18.49 -13.49 -20.37
C TRP A 163 18.13 -14.62 -19.37
N THR A 164 17.52 -14.23 -18.24
CA THR A 164 17.04 -15.21 -17.26
C THR A 164 15.85 -15.98 -17.82
N GLU A 165 14.99 -15.33 -18.57
CA GLU A 165 13.83 -15.96 -19.21
C GLU A 165 14.22 -17.07 -20.18
N GLU A 166 15.31 -16.91 -20.91
CA GLU A 166 15.81 -17.95 -21.84
C GLU A 166 16.16 -19.27 -21.13
N VAL A 167 16.48 -19.20 -19.82
CA VAL A 167 16.93 -20.35 -19.01
C VAL A 167 15.87 -20.82 -18.04
N LEU A 168 15.23 -19.88 -17.33
CA LEU A 168 14.26 -20.12 -16.24
C LEU A 168 13.08 -19.14 -16.37
N PRO A 169 12.19 -19.33 -17.34
CA PRO A 169 11.07 -18.42 -17.61
C PRO A 169 10.13 -18.24 -16.41
N GLU A 170 9.99 -19.22 -15.54
CA GLU A 170 9.16 -19.14 -14.33
C GLU A 170 9.72 -18.17 -13.27
N LEU A 171 10.99 -17.78 -13.37
CA LEU A 171 11.60 -16.82 -12.45
C LEU A 171 11.43 -15.37 -12.87
N VAL A 172 10.89 -15.09 -14.04
CA VAL A 172 10.66 -13.73 -14.49
C VAL A 172 9.22 -13.28 -14.22
N THR A 173 9.01 -11.96 -14.23
CA THR A 173 7.70 -11.32 -14.20
C THR A 173 7.53 -10.43 -15.40
N ARG A 174 6.30 -10.34 -15.90
CA ARG A 174 5.90 -9.48 -17.01
C ARG A 174 4.92 -8.42 -16.54
N ASP A 175 4.93 -7.31 -17.23
CA ASP A 175 3.96 -6.23 -17.00
C ASP A 175 2.65 -6.47 -17.76
N THR A 176 1.77 -5.47 -17.77
CA THR A 176 0.48 -5.53 -18.47
C THR A 176 0.58 -5.50 -19.99
N ASN A 177 1.74 -5.16 -20.54
CA ASN A 177 2.03 -5.15 -21.98
C ASN A 177 2.73 -6.44 -22.41
N ASP A 178 2.94 -7.40 -21.51
CA ASP A 178 3.68 -8.62 -21.69
C ASP A 178 5.21 -8.42 -21.83
N ASP A 179 5.72 -7.24 -21.43
CA ASP A 179 7.14 -6.96 -21.36
C ASP A 179 7.77 -7.61 -20.12
N VAL A 180 8.95 -8.20 -20.27
CA VAL A 180 9.72 -8.76 -19.14
C VAL A 180 10.29 -7.62 -18.33
N VAL A 181 9.93 -7.56 -17.01
CA VAL A 181 10.25 -6.40 -16.15
C VAL A 181 10.97 -6.75 -14.86
N GLY A 182 11.10 -8.02 -14.51
CA GLY A 182 11.72 -8.35 -13.23
C GLY A 182 12.01 -9.82 -13.00
N ILE A 183 12.76 -10.09 -11.94
CA ILE A 183 13.21 -11.43 -11.54
C ILE A 183 12.75 -11.73 -10.12
N LYS A 184 12.22 -12.91 -9.89
CA LYS A 184 11.85 -13.46 -8.57
C LYS A 184 13.09 -14.02 -7.87
N TYR A 185 14.02 -13.17 -7.45
CA TYR A 185 15.30 -13.58 -6.86
C TYR A 185 15.16 -14.54 -5.67
N THR A 186 14.13 -14.39 -4.84
CA THR A 186 13.91 -15.28 -3.70
C THR A 186 13.63 -16.73 -4.13
N LYS A 187 12.98 -16.92 -5.28
CA LYS A 187 12.70 -18.26 -5.84
C LYS A 187 13.95 -18.95 -6.42
N LEU A 188 14.94 -18.17 -6.84
CA LEU A 188 16.23 -18.69 -7.29
C LEU A 188 16.94 -19.53 -6.22
N THR A 189 16.68 -19.25 -4.93
CA THR A 189 17.27 -20.00 -3.83
C THR A 189 16.97 -21.51 -3.90
N ALA A 190 15.78 -21.90 -4.35
CA ALA A 190 15.42 -23.31 -4.49
C ALA A 190 16.27 -24.02 -5.56
N TYR A 191 16.51 -23.34 -6.67
CA TYR A 191 17.41 -23.85 -7.73
C TYR A 191 18.85 -23.97 -7.26
N LEU A 192 19.34 -22.98 -6.51
CA LEU A 192 20.69 -23.00 -5.93
C LEU A 192 20.88 -24.18 -4.97
N ILE A 193 19.86 -24.48 -4.13
CA ILE A 193 19.90 -25.63 -3.23
C ILE A 193 20.06 -26.95 -3.99
N GLU A 194 19.25 -27.18 -5.02
CA GLU A 194 19.32 -28.43 -5.79
C GLU A 194 20.57 -28.50 -6.66
N ALA A 195 21.04 -27.37 -7.21
CA ALA A 195 22.31 -27.29 -7.94
C ALA A 195 23.51 -27.65 -7.05
N ILE A 196 23.56 -27.16 -5.81
CA ILE A 196 24.62 -27.49 -4.84
C ILE A 196 24.59 -28.99 -4.49
N LYS A 197 23.41 -29.60 -4.32
CA LYS A 197 23.29 -31.05 -4.08
C LYS A 197 23.82 -31.87 -5.26
N SER A 198 23.48 -31.48 -6.50
CA SER A 198 23.98 -32.15 -7.70
C SER A 198 25.50 -32.04 -7.80
N LEU A 199 26.05 -30.84 -7.61
CA LEU A 199 27.49 -30.61 -7.63
C LEU A 199 28.22 -31.44 -6.55
N LYS A 200 27.63 -31.55 -5.35
CA LYS A 200 28.20 -32.38 -4.28
C LYS A 200 28.26 -33.85 -4.67
N THR A 201 27.23 -34.37 -5.31
CA THR A 201 27.19 -35.76 -5.82
C THR A 201 28.29 -36.00 -6.84
N GLU A 202 28.45 -35.12 -7.83
CA GLU A 202 29.51 -35.22 -8.85
C GLU A 202 30.93 -35.23 -8.25
N ILE A 203 31.15 -34.35 -7.24
CA ILE A 203 32.43 -34.30 -6.51
C ILE A 203 32.71 -35.62 -5.77
N ASP A 204 31.69 -36.21 -5.12
CA ASP A 204 31.88 -37.47 -4.37
C ASP A 204 32.16 -38.64 -5.35
N GLU A 205 31.52 -38.67 -6.50
CA GLU A 205 31.81 -39.67 -7.52
C GLU A 205 33.25 -39.55 -8.07
N LEU A 206 33.74 -38.33 -8.24
CA LEU A 206 35.12 -38.09 -8.69
C LEU A 206 36.16 -38.52 -7.61
N LYS A 207 35.86 -38.37 -6.34
CA LYS A 207 36.75 -38.74 -5.23
C LYS A 207 36.83 -40.27 -4.98
N ASN A 208 35.81 -41.01 -5.42
CA ASN A 208 35.72 -42.45 -5.25
C ASN A 208 36.25 -43.23 -6.46
N LYS A 209 36.77 -42.54 -7.49
CA LYS A 209 37.47 -43.09 -8.61
C LYS A 209 38.98 -43.09 -8.40
#